data_d1238efbf13b4c228f3173fdeaa287c1
#
_entry.id   d1238efbf13b4c228f3173fdeaa287c1
#
_cell.length_a   1.000
_cell.length_b   1.000
_cell.length_c   1.000
_cell.angle_alpha   90.00
_cell.angle_beta   90.00
_cell.angle_gamma   90.00
#
_symmetry.space_group_name_H-M   'P 1'
#
loop_
_entity.id
_entity.type
_entity.pdbx_description
1 polymer ?
#
loop_
_entity_poly.entity_id
_entity_poly.type
_entity_poly.pdbx_seq_one_letter_code
_entity_poly.pdbx_strand_id
1 'polypeptide(L)'
;MSNKQVSSGEKYRNEHGATAIKDGMKQRSQQEDNPSLGRKPKWLRAQIPGGERFDAVKRNVNEHRLSTVCAESHCPNMGECWSNGTATIMLMGSVCTRACRFCAVDTGNPKGWLDTEEPANTAESVELMGLRYVVLTSVDRDDLPDGGATHYADCIRAIKARTPEVAVEALTPDFDAEPSAIERVVDSGLEVFAQNVETVERLTQRVRDPRAGYRKTLDVLAHAKRHRPEVITKTSLMLGLGETE
;
A
#
# COMPACT_ATOMS: atom_id res chain seq x y z
N MET A 1 -18.20 18.57 -16.93
CA MET A 1 -18.76 18.52 -15.56
C MET A 1 -17.69 19.05 -14.63
N SER A 2 -18.02 20.03 -13.78
CA SER A 2 -17.03 20.73 -12.91
C SER A 2 -16.37 19.74 -11.95
N ASN A 3 -15.07 19.59 -12.06
CA ASN A 3 -14.24 18.77 -11.16
C ASN A 3 -14.14 19.51 -9.82
N LYS A 4 -15.17 19.38 -8.98
CA LYS A 4 -15.17 19.96 -7.65
C LYS A 4 -14.15 19.16 -6.82
N GLN A 5 -13.04 19.80 -6.51
CA GLN A 5 -11.99 19.19 -5.70
C GLN A 5 -12.57 18.87 -4.32
N VAL A 6 -12.65 17.59 -3.97
CA VAL A 6 -13.18 17.13 -2.67
C VAL A 6 -12.15 17.44 -1.59
N SER A 7 -12.60 18.07 -0.50
CA SER A 7 -11.73 18.45 0.61
C SER A 7 -11.46 17.26 1.56
N SER A 8 -10.32 17.29 2.25
CA SER A 8 -9.98 16.26 3.25
C SER A 8 -11.06 16.14 4.32
N GLY A 9 -11.49 14.89 4.63
CA GLY A 9 -12.57 14.58 5.56
C GLY A 9 -13.98 14.74 4.99
N GLU A 10 -14.13 15.18 3.74
CA GLU A 10 -15.42 15.33 3.08
C GLU A 10 -15.89 13.99 2.49
N LYS A 11 -17.20 13.70 2.59
CA LYS A 11 -17.80 12.52 1.95
C LYS A 11 -18.03 12.79 0.48
N TYR A 12 -17.67 11.84 -0.35
CA TYR A 12 -17.92 11.88 -1.80
C TYR A 12 -18.35 10.51 -2.32
N ARG A 13 -18.80 10.47 -3.57
CA ARG A 13 -19.09 9.23 -4.29
C ARG A 13 -18.07 9.05 -5.39
N ASN A 14 -17.34 7.92 -5.36
CA ASN A 14 -16.35 7.63 -6.40
C ASN A 14 -17.00 7.21 -7.72
N GLU A 15 -16.19 7.02 -8.76
CA GLU A 15 -16.64 6.61 -10.11
C GLU A 15 -17.33 5.25 -10.14
N HIS A 16 -17.04 4.37 -9.18
CA HIS A 16 -17.67 3.06 -9.03
C HIS A 16 -18.91 3.08 -8.11
N GLY A 17 -19.38 4.28 -7.73
CA GLY A 17 -20.59 4.47 -6.92
C GLY A 17 -20.44 4.18 -5.43
N ALA A 18 -19.24 3.89 -4.94
CA ALA A 18 -18.97 3.75 -3.51
C ALA A 18 -18.89 5.12 -2.82
N THR A 19 -19.46 5.21 -1.61
CA THR A 19 -19.29 6.40 -0.77
C THR A 19 -18.00 6.28 0.04
N ALA A 20 -17.14 7.28 -0.07
CA ALA A 20 -15.86 7.34 0.63
C ALA A 20 -15.67 8.67 1.36
N ILE A 21 -14.74 8.72 2.30
CA ILE A 21 -14.29 9.90 3.01
C ILE A 21 -12.88 10.21 2.53
N LYS A 22 -12.69 11.41 1.99
CA LYS A 22 -11.40 11.85 1.46
C LYS A 22 -10.33 11.89 2.56
N ASP A 23 -9.16 11.31 2.28
CA ASP A 23 -8.02 11.19 3.21
C ASP A 23 -8.36 10.52 4.55
N GLY A 24 -9.41 9.70 4.58
CA GLY A 24 -9.87 8.97 5.75
C GLY A 24 -10.43 9.85 6.88
N MET A 25 -10.69 9.22 8.02
CA MET A 25 -11.20 9.91 9.22
C MET A 25 -10.03 10.44 10.05
N LYS A 26 -9.41 11.52 9.63
CA LYS A 26 -8.45 12.24 10.48
C LYS A 26 -9.21 13.01 11.55
N GLN A 27 -9.01 12.68 12.84
CA GLN A 27 -9.33 13.65 13.87
C GLN A 27 -8.52 14.92 13.56
N ARG A 28 -9.20 16.06 13.37
CA ARG A 28 -8.51 17.35 13.41
C ARG A 28 -7.72 17.35 14.71
N SER A 29 -6.40 17.21 14.61
CA SER A 29 -5.55 17.59 15.72
C SER A 29 -5.95 19.03 16.04
N GLN A 30 -6.43 19.30 17.26
CA GLN A 30 -6.32 20.65 17.78
C GLN A 30 -4.89 21.04 17.48
N GLN A 31 -4.70 22.12 16.75
CA GLN A 31 -3.40 22.73 16.54
C GLN A 31 -2.85 23.08 17.94
N GLU A 32 -2.32 22.09 18.62
CA GLU A 32 -1.28 22.36 19.61
C GLU A 32 -0.13 22.90 18.78
N ASP A 33 0.29 24.11 19.10
CA ASP A 33 1.42 24.81 18.49
C ASP A 33 2.58 23.84 18.35
N ASN A 34 2.68 23.25 17.18
CA ASN A 34 3.77 22.34 16.86
C ASN A 34 5.01 23.24 16.78
N PRO A 35 5.93 23.19 17.76
CA PRO A 35 7.10 24.05 17.73
C PRO A 35 7.71 23.87 16.37
N SER A 36 7.95 24.96 15.65
CA SER A 36 8.46 24.93 14.28
C SER A 36 9.67 23.99 14.26
N LEU A 37 9.45 22.78 13.73
CA LEU A 37 10.54 21.83 13.50
C LEU A 37 11.55 22.59 12.64
N GLY A 38 12.70 22.90 13.18
CA GLY A 38 13.74 23.66 12.51
C GLY A 38 14.07 23.06 11.13
N ARG A 39 15.00 23.67 10.41
CA ARG A 39 15.38 23.21 9.07
C ARG A 39 15.75 21.71 9.10
N LYS A 40 15.07 20.92 8.25
CA LYS A 40 15.33 19.47 8.13
C LYS A 40 16.83 19.18 7.98
N PRO A 41 17.38 18.18 8.69
CA PRO A 41 18.79 17.80 8.57
C PRO A 41 19.16 17.45 7.13
N LYS A 42 20.45 17.58 6.78
CA LYS A 42 20.90 17.35 5.40
C LYS A 42 20.60 15.93 4.88
N TRP A 43 20.64 14.94 5.76
CA TRP A 43 20.39 13.54 5.44
C TRP A 43 18.90 13.23 5.13
N LEU A 44 17.96 14.11 5.49
CA LEU A 44 16.53 14.03 5.12
C LEU A 44 16.22 14.72 3.79
N ARG A 45 17.22 15.21 3.06
CA ARG A 45 16.99 15.85 1.76
C ARG A 45 16.82 14.79 0.69
N ALA A 46 15.63 14.71 0.10
CA ALA A 46 15.39 13.94 -1.11
C ALA A 46 16.05 14.61 -2.32
N GLN A 47 16.50 13.81 -3.27
CA GLN A 47 16.91 14.29 -4.58
C GLN A 47 15.66 14.71 -5.37
N ILE A 48 15.80 15.76 -6.19
CA ILE A 48 14.71 16.18 -7.08
C ILE A 48 14.48 15.05 -8.10
N PRO A 49 13.25 14.51 -8.22
CA PRO A 49 12.93 13.48 -9.19
C PRO A 49 13.25 13.97 -10.62
N GLY A 50 13.96 13.16 -11.40
CA GLY A 50 14.29 13.50 -12.80
C GLY A 50 15.20 12.47 -13.44
N GLY A 51 15.37 12.58 -14.75
CA GLY A 51 16.16 11.69 -15.60
C GLY A 51 15.31 10.84 -16.52
N GLU A 52 15.91 10.34 -17.62
CA GLU A 52 15.21 9.61 -18.68
C GLU A 52 14.38 8.42 -18.17
N ARG A 53 14.92 7.66 -17.23
CA ARG A 53 14.22 6.50 -16.66
C ARG A 53 13.05 6.92 -15.79
N PHE A 54 13.22 7.94 -14.95
CA PHE A 54 12.12 8.50 -14.16
C PHE A 54 10.97 8.99 -15.06
N ASP A 55 11.31 9.75 -16.13
CA ASP A 55 10.33 10.27 -17.06
C ASP A 55 9.61 9.17 -17.85
N ALA A 56 10.31 8.09 -18.19
CA ALA A 56 9.73 6.92 -18.84
C ALA A 56 8.72 6.21 -17.91
N VAL A 57 9.09 5.97 -16.66
CA VAL A 57 8.19 5.38 -15.66
C VAL A 57 6.96 6.26 -15.42
N LYS A 58 7.16 7.58 -15.29
CA LYS A 58 6.08 8.54 -15.08
C LYS A 58 5.09 8.57 -16.24
N ARG A 59 5.58 8.56 -17.51
CA ARG A 59 4.71 8.47 -18.70
C ARG A 59 3.89 7.19 -18.66
N ASN A 60 4.51 6.06 -18.40
CA ASN A 60 3.88 4.75 -18.36
C ASN A 60 2.76 4.68 -17.31
N VAL A 61 3.04 5.11 -16.07
CA VAL A 61 2.05 5.22 -15.00
C VAL A 61 0.81 6.02 -15.45
N ASN A 62 1.03 7.15 -16.15
CA ASN A 62 -0.06 8.00 -16.61
C ASN A 62 -0.84 7.37 -17.78
N GLU A 63 -0.17 6.78 -18.76
CA GLU A 63 -0.77 6.16 -19.95
C GLU A 63 -1.63 4.95 -19.60
N HIS A 64 -1.18 4.13 -18.63
CA HIS A 64 -1.90 2.95 -18.17
C HIS A 64 -2.83 3.20 -16.96
N ARG A 65 -3.01 4.47 -16.54
CA ARG A 65 -3.90 4.88 -15.43
C ARG A 65 -3.62 4.12 -14.13
N LEU A 66 -2.35 3.84 -13.85
CA LEU A 66 -1.97 3.09 -12.66
C LEU A 66 -2.02 3.96 -11.42
N SER A 67 -2.58 3.41 -10.35
CA SER A 67 -2.46 3.99 -9.02
C SER A 67 -1.14 3.54 -8.40
N THR A 68 -0.24 4.48 -8.16
CA THR A 68 1.00 4.20 -7.42
C THR A 68 0.98 4.92 -6.09
N VAL A 69 1.30 4.21 -5.01
CA VAL A 69 1.48 4.83 -3.68
C VAL A 69 2.54 5.94 -3.75
N CYS A 70 3.56 5.76 -4.60
CA CYS A 70 4.62 6.75 -4.78
C CYS A 70 4.09 8.12 -5.22
N ALA A 71 3.14 8.15 -6.15
CA ALA A 71 2.54 9.38 -6.65
C ALA A 71 1.49 9.93 -5.68
N GLU A 72 0.57 9.08 -5.17
CA GLU A 72 -0.53 9.50 -4.30
C GLU A 72 -0.06 10.01 -2.93
N SER A 73 0.97 9.39 -2.37
CA SER A 73 1.55 9.81 -1.08
C SER A 73 2.58 10.94 -1.20
N HIS A 74 2.83 11.47 -2.41
CA HIS A 74 3.90 12.43 -2.66
C HIS A 74 5.24 11.98 -2.06
N CYS A 75 5.59 10.70 -2.28
CA CYS A 75 6.74 10.06 -1.66
C CYS A 75 8.05 10.81 -2.02
N PRO A 76 8.84 11.28 -1.04
CA PRO A 76 10.07 12.00 -1.33
C PRO A 76 11.15 11.13 -1.99
N ASN A 77 11.03 9.81 -1.89
CA ASN A 77 11.99 8.85 -2.45
C ASN A 77 11.62 8.40 -3.87
N MET A 78 10.50 8.87 -4.43
CA MET A 78 9.99 8.45 -5.74
C MET A 78 11.04 8.58 -6.84
N GLY A 79 11.78 9.70 -6.87
CA GLY A 79 12.82 9.94 -7.89
C GLY A 79 13.93 8.89 -7.84
N GLU A 80 14.41 8.55 -6.66
CA GLU A 80 15.46 7.55 -6.47
C GLU A 80 14.93 6.14 -6.80
N CYS A 81 13.77 5.77 -6.24
CA CYS A 81 13.19 4.44 -6.45
C CYS A 81 12.92 4.15 -7.92
N TRP A 82 12.24 5.05 -8.62
CA TRP A 82 11.91 4.87 -10.04
C TRP A 82 13.16 4.85 -10.93
N SER A 83 14.15 5.68 -10.63
CA SER A 83 15.44 5.64 -11.34
C SER A 83 16.19 4.33 -11.13
N ASN A 84 16.01 3.67 -9.99
CA ASN A 84 16.60 2.39 -9.65
C ASN A 84 15.78 1.17 -10.10
N GLY A 85 14.62 1.38 -10.78
CA GLY A 85 13.74 0.31 -11.23
C GLY A 85 12.96 -0.35 -10.10
N THR A 86 12.57 0.43 -9.10
CA THR A 86 11.69 0.00 -8.00
C THR A 86 10.45 0.90 -7.97
N ALA A 87 9.27 0.31 -7.89
CA ALA A 87 8.00 1.03 -7.73
C ALA A 87 7.08 0.33 -6.74
N THR A 88 6.14 1.09 -6.17
CA THR A 88 5.08 0.55 -5.32
C THR A 88 3.74 0.77 -5.99
N ILE A 89 3.04 -0.31 -6.30
CA ILE A 89 1.72 -0.33 -6.94
C ILE A 89 0.68 -0.67 -5.88
N MET A 90 -0.43 0.08 -5.88
CA MET A 90 -1.56 -0.15 -4.98
C MET A 90 -2.67 -0.90 -5.72
N LEU A 91 -3.04 -2.04 -5.19
CA LEU A 91 -4.06 -2.94 -5.74
C LEU A 91 -5.43 -2.71 -5.10
N MET A 92 -6.47 -3.16 -5.79
CA MET A 92 -7.87 -3.17 -5.35
C MET A 92 -8.47 -1.77 -5.16
N GLY A 93 -7.95 -0.80 -5.91
CA GLY A 93 -8.47 0.56 -5.98
C GLY A 93 -7.97 1.46 -4.84
N SER A 94 -8.63 2.62 -4.67
CA SER A 94 -8.20 3.72 -3.80
C SER A 94 -9.04 3.90 -2.54
N VAL A 95 -9.99 2.98 -2.25
CA VAL A 95 -10.89 3.10 -1.09
C VAL A 95 -10.67 1.92 -0.15
N CYS A 96 -10.19 2.23 1.06
CA CYS A 96 -9.91 1.27 2.12
C CYS A 96 -11.14 1.09 3.02
N THR A 97 -11.43 -0.14 3.43
CA THR A 97 -12.49 -0.41 4.41
C THR A 97 -12.11 -0.01 5.83
N ARG A 98 -10.82 0.25 6.09
CA ARG A 98 -10.27 0.63 7.40
C ARG A 98 -9.85 2.09 7.44
N ALA A 99 -9.77 2.64 8.67
CA ALA A 99 -9.51 4.06 8.93
C ALA A 99 -8.31 4.26 9.87
N CYS A 100 -7.13 3.80 9.48
CA CYS A 100 -5.90 4.05 10.23
C CYS A 100 -5.59 5.55 10.25
N ARG A 101 -5.28 6.10 11.44
CA ARG A 101 -5.17 7.56 11.64
C ARG A 101 -4.00 8.23 10.91
N PHE A 102 -2.96 7.47 10.62
CA PHE A 102 -1.79 7.96 9.88
C PHE A 102 -1.97 7.89 8.35
N CYS A 103 -2.94 7.09 7.88
CA CYS A 103 -3.10 6.79 6.46
C CYS A 103 -3.88 7.89 5.74
N ALA A 104 -3.42 8.27 4.54
CA ALA A 104 -4.07 9.26 3.69
C ALA A 104 -5.01 8.63 2.64
N VAL A 105 -5.13 7.30 2.63
CA VAL A 105 -6.04 6.60 1.72
C VAL A 105 -7.50 6.88 2.11
N ASP A 106 -8.35 7.01 1.11
CA ASP A 106 -9.78 7.29 1.32
C ASP A 106 -10.46 6.12 2.02
N THR A 107 -11.34 6.42 2.98
CA THR A 107 -12.04 5.38 3.76
C THR A 107 -13.48 5.24 3.29
N GLY A 108 -13.91 4.00 3.03
CA GLY A 108 -15.27 3.70 2.60
C GLY A 108 -15.51 2.20 2.41
N ASN A 109 -16.60 1.86 1.76
CA ASN A 109 -16.90 0.47 1.42
C ASN A 109 -17.10 0.33 -0.10
N PRO A 110 -16.17 -0.34 -0.81
CA PRO A 110 -16.28 -0.58 -2.25
C PRO A 110 -17.40 -1.56 -2.65
N LYS A 111 -18.03 -2.25 -1.69
CA LYS A 111 -19.17 -3.16 -1.92
C LYS A 111 -18.84 -4.31 -2.87
N GLY A 112 -17.67 -4.91 -2.68
CA GLY A 112 -17.23 -6.06 -3.47
C GLY A 112 -16.73 -5.72 -4.87
N TRP A 113 -16.68 -4.43 -5.27
CA TRP A 113 -16.14 -4.06 -6.58
C TRP A 113 -14.64 -4.39 -6.67
N LEU A 114 -14.25 -5.04 -7.75
CA LEU A 114 -12.88 -5.32 -8.14
C LEU A 114 -12.72 -5.09 -9.64
N ASP A 115 -11.59 -4.57 -10.06
CA ASP A 115 -11.20 -4.53 -11.46
C ASP A 115 -10.62 -5.89 -11.86
N THR A 116 -11.34 -6.62 -12.70
CA THR A 116 -10.91 -7.95 -13.19
C THR A 116 -9.71 -7.91 -14.11
N GLU A 117 -9.41 -6.75 -14.70
CA GLU A 117 -8.24 -6.54 -15.58
C GLU A 117 -6.99 -6.12 -14.81
N GLU A 118 -7.12 -5.77 -13.52
CA GLU A 118 -6.00 -5.28 -12.70
C GLU A 118 -4.79 -6.23 -12.69
N PRO A 119 -4.94 -7.57 -12.62
CA PRO A 119 -3.79 -8.49 -12.70
C PRO A 119 -3.01 -8.36 -14.00
N ALA A 120 -3.72 -8.30 -15.14
CA ALA A 120 -3.08 -8.16 -16.45
C ALA A 120 -2.43 -6.79 -16.62
N ASN A 121 -3.14 -5.72 -16.25
CA ASN A 121 -2.66 -4.34 -16.32
C ASN A 121 -1.44 -4.11 -15.42
N THR A 122 -1.44 -4.70 -14.21
CA THR A 122 -0.30 -4.61 -13.28
C THR A 122 0.93 -5.31 -13.85
N ALA A 123 0.77 -6.52 -14.40
CA ALA A 123 1.87 -7.26 -15.01
C ALA A 123 2.46 -6.53 -16.24
N GLU A 124 1.61 -5.99 -17.09
CA GLU A 124 2.03 -5.17 -18.23
C GLU A 124 2.81 -3.94 -17.80
N SER A 125 2.34 -3.28 -16.76
CA SER A 125 2.98 -2.08 -16.23
C SER A 125 4.35 -2.35 -15.64
N VAL A 126 4.51 -3.44 -14.89
CA VAL A 126 5.81 -3.89 -14.34
C VAL A 126 6.81 -4.12 -15.47
N GLU A 127 6.39 -4.78 -16.55
CA GLU A 127 7.23 -5.02 -17.74
C GLU A 127 7.62 -3.72 -18.43
N LEU A 128 6.63 -2.87 -18.77
CA LEU A 128 6.85 -1.59 -19.45
C LEU A 128 7.72 -0.62 -18.66
N MET A 129 7.62 -0.64 -17.33
CA MET A 129 8.47 0.16 -16.44
C MET A 129 9.89 -0.42 -16.31
N GLY A 130 10.15 -1.61 -16.80
CA GLY A 130 11.44 -2.30 -16.70
C GLY A 130 11.89 -2.45 -15.25
N LEU A 131 10.96 -2.78 -14.36
CA LEU A 131 11.26 -2.91 -12.94
C LEU A 131 12.15 -4.14 -12.69
N ARG A 132 12.98 -4.07 -11.66
CA ARG A 132 13.73 -5.20 -11.12
C ARG A 132 13.15 -5.66 -9.78
N TYR A 133 12.43 -4.77 -9.13
CA TYR A 133 11.80 -4.98 -7.85
C TYR A 133 10.49 -4.22 -7.80
N VAL A 134 9.39 -4.89 -7.52
CA VAL A 134 8.09 -4.27 -7.34
C VAL A 134 7.55 -4.55 -5.94
N VAL A 135 7.07 -3.51 -5.29
CA VAL A 135 6.26 -3.63 -4.07
C VAL A 135 4.80 -3.54 -4.48
N LEU A 136 4.07 -4.59 -4.24
CA LEU A 136 2.62 -4.56 -4.30
C LEU A 136 2.10 -4.26 -2.90
N THR A 137 1.20 -3.31 -2.80
CA THR A 137 0.42 -3.07 -1.59
C THR A 137 -1.04 -3.00 -1.95
N SER A 138 -1.92 -2.94 -0.98
CA SER A 138 -3.35 -2.80 -1.24
C SER A 138 -4.05 -2.02 -0.14
N VAL A 139 -5.25 -1.59 -0.43
CA VAL A 139 -6.23 -1.21 0.59
C VAL A 139 -6.74 -2.44 1.32
N ASP A 140 -7.20 -2.29 2.58
CA ASP A 140 -7.96 -3.36 3.24
C ASP A 140 -9.34 -3.49 2.58
N ARG A 141 -9.76 -4.75 2.36
CA ARG A 141 -10.98 -5.12 1.68
C ARG A 141 -11.82 -6.09 2.54
N ASP A 142 -12.16 -5.64 3.77
CA ASP A 142 -13.03 -6.41 4.67
C ASP A 142 -14.45 -6.65 4.08
N ASP A 143 -14.76 -6.03 2.94
CA ASP A 143 -15.98 -6.26 2.16
C ASP A 143 -15.90 -7.48 1.22
N LEU A 144 -14.73 -8.10 1.09
CA LEU A 144 -14.50 -9.32 0.31
C LEU A 144 -14.38 -10.54 1.24
N PRO A 145 -14.87 -11.70 0.83
CA PRO A 145 -14.88 -12.90 1.69
C PRO A 145 -13.49 -13.37 2.15
N ASP A 146 -12.46 -13.16 1.33
CA ASP A 146 -11.06 -13.54 1.59
C ASP A 146 -10.14 -12.33 1.82
N GLY A 147 -10.72 -11.16 2.10
CA GLY A 147 -9.96 -9.92 2.24
C GLY A 147 -9.22 -9.48 0.97
N GLY A 148 -9.54 -10.07 -0.19
CA GLY A 148 -8.90 -9.81 -1.47
C GLY A 148 -7.66 -10.66 -1.74
N ALA A 149 -7.40 -11.70 -0.95
CA ALA A 149 -6.21 -12.54 -1.08
C ALA A 149 -6.11 -13.24 -2.45
N THR A 150 -7.23 -13.68 -3.02
CA THR A 150 -7.27 -14.30 -4.36
C THR A 150 -6.80 -13.30 -5.42
N HIS A 151 -7.40 -12.12 -5.42
CA HIS A 151 -7.07 -11.07 -6.38
C HIS A 151 -5.60 -10.61 -6.26
N TYR A 152 -5.12 -10.49 -5.02
CA TYR A 152 -3.72 -10.16 -4.74
C TYR A 152 -2.76 -11.22 -5.31
N ALA A 153 -3.05 -12.50 -5.06
CA ALA A 153 -2.27 -13.61 -5.58
C ALA A 153 -2.29 -13.68 -7.12
N ASP A 154 -3.42 -13.36 -7.75
CA ASP A 154 -3.54 -13.35 -9.21
C ASP A 154 -2.70 -12.23 -9.84
N CYS A 155 -2.61 -11.05 -9.20
CA CYS A 155 -1.69 -10.00 -9.63
C CYS A 155 -0.22 -10.45 -9.56
N ILE A 156 0.19 -11.14 -8.48
CA ILE A 156 1.55 -11.66 -8.36
C ILE A 156 1.83 -12.71 -9.44
N ARG A 157 0.92 -13.67 -9.64
CA ARG A 157 1.07 -14.72 -10.67
C ARG A 157 1.17 -14.13 -12.07
N ALA A 158 0.36 -13.11 -12.38
CA ALA A 158 0.41 -12.42 -13.67
C ALA A 158 1.78 -11.75 -13.90
N ILE A 159 2.33 -11.08 -12.88
CA ILE A 159 3.68 -10.49 -12.93
C ILE A 159 4.73 -11.58 -13.16
N LYS A 160 4.72 -12.65 -12.35
CA LYS A 160 5.71 -13.73 -12.45
C LYS A 160 5.62 -14.50 -13.76
N ALA A 161 4.44 -14.59 -14.35
CA ALA A 161 4.27 -15.20 -15.68
C ALA A 161 4.87 -14.34 -16.81
N ARG A 162 4.77 -13.01 -16.69
CA ARG A 162 5.22 -12.06 -17.72
C ARG A 162 6.68 -11.64 -17.56
N THR A 163 7.11 -11.45 -16.30
CA THR A 163 8.45 -10.99 -15.92
C THR A 163 8.98 -11.82 -14.75
N PRO A 164 9.37 -13.09 -15.00
CA PRO A 164 9.75 -14.04 -13.93
C PRO A 164 10.97 -13.60 -13.12
N GLU A 165 11.83 -12.76 -13.67
CA GLU A 165 13.05 -12.23 -13.04
C GLU A 165 12.79 -11.08 -12.07
N VAL A 166 11.62 -10.46 -12.13
CA VAL A 166 11.27 -9.34 -11.22
C VAL A 166 10.99 -9.88 -9.83
N ALA A 167 11.69 -9.35 -8.82
CA ALA A 167 11.41 -9.67 -7.44
C ALA A 167 10.14 -8.96 -6.98
N VAL A 168 9.22 -9.71 -6.38
CA VAL A 168 7.93 -9.21 -5.90
C VAL A 168 7.90 -9.22 -4.37
N GLU A 169 7.71 -8.04 -3.79
CA GLU A 169 7.35 -7.86 -2.38
C GLU A 169 5.84 -7.63 -2.28
N ALA A 170 5.16 -8.43 -1.47
CA ALA A 170 3.76 -8.23 -1.16
C ALA A 170 3.62 -7.59 0.23
N LEU A 171 3.30 -6.29 0.30
CA LEU A 171 2.91 -5.60 1.53
C LEU A 171 1.39 -5.74 1.70
N THR A 172 1.00 -6.77 2.45
CA THR A 172 -0.37 -7.26 2.52
C THR A 172 -1.20 -6.64 3.64
N PRO A 173 -2.55 -6.63 3.53
CA PRO A 173 -3.45 -6.55 4.67
C PRO A 173 -3.33 -7.80 5.55
N ASP A 174 -4.03 -7.82 6.69
CA ASP A 174 -3.97 -8.96 7.62
C ASP A 174 -4.88 -10.15 7.24
N PHE A 175 -5.71 -10.00 6.21
CA PHE A 175 -6.68 -11.01 5.76
C PHE A 175 -7.46 -11.65 6.92
N ASP A 176 -7.72 -10.88 7.97
CA ASP A 176 -8.29 -11.32 9.25
C ASP A 176 -7.56 -12.51 9.91
N ALA A 177 -6.27 -12.67 9.60
CA ALA A 177 -5.40 -13.78 9.99
C ALA A 177 -5.89 -15.16 9.50
N GLU A 178 -6.70 -15.20 8.43
CA GLU A 178 -7.19 -16.45 7.85
C GLU A 178 -6.03 -17.22 7.18
N PRO A 179 -5.67 -18.43 7.66
CA PRO A 179 -4.52 -19.17 7.15
C PRO A 179 -4.57 -19.41 5.65
N SER A 180 -5.71 -19.81 5.12
CA SER A 180 -5.88 -20.13 3.68
C SER A 180 -5.69 -18.91 2.78
N ALA A 181 -6.03 -17.72 3.25
CA ALA A 181 -5.82 -16.46 2.54
C ALA A 181 -4.33 -16.09 2.52
N ILE A 182 -3.65 -16.21 3.66
CA ILE A 182 -2.21 -15.97 3.79
C ILE A 182 -1.43 -16.93 2.88
N GLU A 183 -1.70 -18.23 2.96
CA GLU A 183 -1.05 -19.28 2.17
C GLU A 183 -1.21 -19.04 0.67
N ARG A 184 -2.41 -18.65 0.23
CA ARG A 184 -2.70 -18.33 -1.18
C ARG A 184 -1.80 -17.24 -1.73
N VAL A 185 -1.54 -16.19 -0.94
CA VAL A 185 -0.65 -15.10 -1.34
C VAL A 185 0.80 -15.56 -1.29
N VAL A 186 1.21 -16.27 -0.24
CA VAL A 186 2.57 -16.79 -0.10
C VAL A 186 2.93 -17.75 -1.23
N ASP A 187 1.99 -18.59 -1.69
CA ASP A 187 2.17 -19.55 -2.78
C ASP A 187 2.06 -18.96 -4.19
N SER A 188 1.88 -17.65 -4.32
CA SER A 188 1.74 -17.00 -5.62
C SER A 188 3.05 -16.76 -6.38
N GLY A 189 4.21 -17.00 -5.72
CA GLY A 189 5.54 -16.86 -6.32
C GLY A 189 6.30 -15.59 -5.92
N LEU A 190 5.88 -14.91 -4.84
CA LEU A 190 6.58 -13.76 -4.28
C LEU A 190 7.92 -14.17 -3.62
N GLU A 191 8.83 -13.20 -3.50
CA GLU A 191 10.08 -13.32 -2.75
C GLU A 191 9.96 -12.78 -1.32
N VAL A 192 9.12 -11.75 -1.11
CA VAL A 192 8.98 -11.09 0.19
C VAL A 192 7.51 -10.95 0.56
N PHE A 193 7.15 -11.50 1.73
CA PHE A 193 5.84 -11.30 2.35
C PHE A 193 5.98 -10.28 3.48
N ALA A 194 5.36 -9.13 3.34
CA ALA A 194 5.45 -8.02 4.27
C ALA A 194 4.09 -7.68 4.89
N GLN A 195 4.10 -7.39 6.17
CA GLN A 195 2.96 -6.78 6.87
C GLN A 195 3.46 -5.89 7.99
N ASN A 196 3.05 -4.65 7.99
CA ASN A 196 3.56 -3.68 8.93
C ASN A 196 2.83 -3.74 10.29
N VAL A 197 3.60 -3.76 11.39
CA VAL A 197 3.05 -3.53 12.73
C VAL A 197 2.73 -2.05 12.96
N GLU A 198 3.34 -1.16 12.19
CA GLU A 198 3.19 0.30 12.13
C GLU A 198 3.64 1.03 13.39
N THR A 199 3.36 0.50 14.57
CA THR A 199 3.73 1.10 15.85
C THR A 199 3.87 0.02 16.93
N VAL A 200 4.32 0.41 18.12
CA VAL A 200 4.43 -0.47 19.28
C VAL A 200 3.05 -0.91 19.79
N GLU A 201 2.97 -2.05 20.46
CA GLU A 201 1.69 -2.68 20.87
C GLU A 201 0.77 -1.73 21.62
N ARG A 202 1.28 -0.97 22.62
CA ARG A 202 0.47 -0.05 23.44
C ARG A 202 -0.17 1.11 22.65
N LEU A 203 0.39 1.46 21.48
CA LEU A 203 -0.12 2.55 20.64
C LEU A 203 -1.04 2.07 19.52
N THR A 204 -1.08 0.77 19.25
CA THR A 204 -1.81 0.19 18.11
C THR A 204 -3.26 0.68 18.03
N GLN A 205 -4.01 0.63 19.13
CA GLN A 205 -5.42 1.06 19.17
C GLN A 205 -5.62 2.57 18.96
N ARG A 206 -4.59 3.37 19.20
CA ARG A 206 -4.64 4.82 18.98
C ARG A 206 -4.27 5.23 17.57
N VAL A 207 -3.51 4.39 16.88
CA VAL A 207 -2.84 4.70 15.60
C VAL A 207 -3.51 3.98 14.44
N ARG A 208 -3.87 2.69 14.63
CA ARG A 208 -4.45 1.85 13.60
C ARG A 208 -5.98 1.76 13.72
N ASP A 209 -6.61 1.23 12.68
CA ASP A 209 -8.03 0.84 12.73
C ASP A 209 -8.24 -0.23 13.85
N PRO A 210 -9.39 -0.20 14.56
CA PRO A 210 -9.65 -1.17 15.65
C PRO A 210 -9.56 -2.64 15.24
N ARG A 211 -9.76 -2.97 13.96
CA ARG A 211 -9.64 -4.34 13.42
C ARG A 211 -8.19 -4.78 13.21
N ALA A 212 -7.26 -3.83 13.12
CA ALA A 212 -5.84 -4.12 12.99
C ALA A 212 -5.21 -4.40 14.37
N GLY A 213 -4.59 -5.56 14.54
CA GLY A 213 -4.00 -5.99 15.80
C GLY A 213 -2.49 -6.13 15.72
N TYR A 214 -1.76 -5.70 16.76
CA TYR A 214 -0.32 -5.91 16.85
C TYR A 214 0.04 -7.39 16.81
N ARG A 215 -0.58 -8.20 17.69
CA ARG A 215 -0.39 -9.66 17.74
C ARG A 215 -0.85 -10.33 16.46
N LYS A 216 -2.00 -9.91 15.91
CA LYS A 216 -2.50 -10.41 14.62
C LYS A 216 -1.44 -10.27 13.52
N THR A 217 -0.79 -9.11 13.40
CA THR A 217 0.29 -8.90 12.41
C THR A 217 1.46 -9.86 12.64
N LEU A 218 1.89 -10.08 13.88
CA LEU A 218 2.97 -11.02 14.18
C LEU A 218 2.58 -12.47 13.86
N ASP A 219 1.33 -12.86 14.15
CA ASP A 219 0.82 -14.20 13.87
C ASP A 219 0.73 -14.46 12.36
N VAL A 220 0.30 -13.48 11.57
CA VAL A 220 0.28 -13.53 10.09
C VAL A 220 1.68 -13.74 9.54
N LEU A 221 2.66 -12.93 9.98
CA LEU A 221 4.06 -13.06 9.54
C LEU A 221 4.66 -14.41 9.96
N ALA A 222 4.38 -14.86 11.20
CA ALA A 222 4.85 -16.14 11.69
C ALA A 222 4.21 -17.31 10.93
N HIS A 223 2.92 -17.20 10.56
CA HIS A 223 2.24 -18.21 9.74
C HIS A 223 2.87 -18.28 8.34
N ALA A 224 3.02 -17.16 7.65
CA ALA A 224 3.65 -17.09 6.35
C ALA A 224 5.05 -17.73 6.36
N LYS A 225 5.86 -17.42 7.39
CA LYS A 225 7.22 -17.97 7.54
C LYS A 225 7.24 -19.47 7.82
N ARG A 226 6.28 -19.99 8.58
CA ARG A 226 6.16 -21.45 8.82
C ARG A 226 5.71 -22.18 7.57
N HIS A 227 4.77 -21.61 6.80
CA HIS A 227 4.23 -22.21 5.58
C HIS A 227 5.31 -22.29 4.48
N ARG A 228 6.05 -21.21 4.25
CA ARG A 228 7.12 -21.12 3.25
C ARG A 228 8.41 -20.55 3.88
N PRO A 229 9.26 -21.41 4.46
CA PRO A 229 10.48 -20.96 5.18
C PRO A 229 11.47 -20.17 4.31
N GLU A 230 11.48 -20.38 2.99
CA GLU A 230 12.33 -19.67 2.05
C GLU A 230 11.87 -18.23 1.78
N VAL A 231 10.59 -17.92 1.94
CA VAL A 231 10.07 -16.57 1.73
C VAL A 231 10.58 -15.64 2.82
N ILE A 232 11.06 -14.48 2.42
CA ILE A 232 11.48 -13.43 3.35
C ILE A 232 10.24 -12.79 3.98
N THR A 233 10.18 -12.75 5.31
CA THR A 233 9.15 -11.98 6.01
C THR A 233 9.68 -10.63 6.45
N LYS A 234 8.88 -9.57 6.31
CA LYS A 234 9.26 -8.19 6.58
C LYS A 234 8.17 -7.47 7.36
N THR A 235 8.58 -6.56 8.26
CA THR A 235 7.67 -5.62 8.93
C THR A 235 8.35 -4.25 9.03
N SER A 236 7.55 -3.21 9.27
CA SER A 236 8.04 -1.84 9.45
C SER A 236 7.34 -1.17 10.63
N LEU A 237 8.08 -0.23 11.22
CA LEU A 237 7.63 0.66 12.28
C LEU A 237 7.78 2.11 11.83
N MET A 238 6.75 2.92 12.08
CA MET A 238 6.84 4.37 11.99
C MET A 238 7.27 4.92 13.34
N LEU A 239 8.23 5.83 13.34
CA LEU A 239 8.73 6.49 14.55
C LEU A 239 8.12 7.88 14.71
N GLY A 240 7.91 8.32 15.96
CA GLY A 240 7.38 9.64 16.28
C GLY A 240 5.88 9.65 16.62
N LEU A 241 5.27 8.47 16.84
CA LEU A 241 3.86 8.34 17.21
C LEU A 241 3.62 8.34 18.74
N GLY A 242 4.69 8.51 19.52
CA GLY A 242 4.66 8.50 20.99
C GLY A 242 5.22 7.23 21.61
N GLU A 243 5.98 6.45 20.86
CA GLU A 243 6.79 5.34 21.38
C GLU A 243 7.88 5.86 22.32
N THR A 244 8.33 5.00 23.22
CA THR A 244 9.46 5.25 24.14
C THR A 244 10.55 4.22 23.87
N GLU A 245 11.78 4.55 24.24
CA GLU A 245 12.91 3.62 24.24
C GLU A 245 12.66 2.39 25.10
#